data_166ddcf080df6acf3e3181cca7478a59
#
_entry.id   166ddcf080df6acf3e3181cca7478a59
#
_cell.length_a   1.000
_cell.length_b   1.000
_cell.length_c   1.000
_cell.angle_alpha   90.00
_cell.angle_beta   90.00
_cell.angle_gamma   90.00
#
_symmetry.space_group_name_H-M   'P 1'
#
loop_
_entity.id
_entity.type
_entity.pdbx_description
1 polymer ?
#
loop_
_entity_poly.entity_id
_entity_poly.type
_entity_poly.pdbx_seq_one_letter_code
_entity_poly.pdbx_strand_id
1 'polypeptide(L)'
;ADEISVKLNGNREFRGRVIGTDPSTDLALIKIESDDDLPTIPVGDSETLKVGEWVLAVGNPFNLNSTVTAGIVSAKARTLGVYNGGIESFIQTDAAINQGNSGGALVNAKGELVGINSVLSSPTGAYAGYGFAIPTSIMTKVVADLKQYGTVQRALLGIKGASLSSSIMEDQSPIDKSGTTLRDKAKEFGVVDGVWVREIVDNGSAAGADIKVDDVIVGLDNKKVHNFADLQEALAKHRPGDKVTVKLVRDKKEKSVEVTLKNEQGTTKIVKEAGME
;
A
#
# COMPACT_ATOMS: atom_id res chain seq x y z
N ALA A 1 20.58 -11.43 -3.37
CA ALA A 1 21.04 -12.69 -2.78
C ALA A 1 21.26 -13.68 -3.92
N ASP A 2 22.42 -14.32 -3.92
CA ASP A 2 22.80 -15.27 -4.99
C ASP A 2 22.12 -16.64 -4.77
N GLU A 3 21.71 -16.93 -3.54
CA GLU A 3 21.00 -18.13 -3.17
C GLU A 3 20.00 -17.86 -2.04
N ILE A 4 18.81 -18.46 -2.13
CA ILE A 4 17.76 -18.38 -1.11
C ILE A 4 17.48 -19.77 -0.60
N SER A 5 17.62 -19.98 0.71
CA SER A 5 17.20 -21.19 1.41
C SER A 5 15.93 -20.88 2.22
N VAL A 6 14.94 -21.75 2.08
CA VAL A 6 13.67 -21.69 2.82
C VAL A 6 13.59 -22.89 3.76
N LYS A 7 13.64 -22.61 5.06
CA LYS A 7 13.54 -23.62 6.10
C LYS A 7 12.14 -23.66 6.69
N LEU A 8 11.49 -24.80 6.64
CA LEU A 8 10.19 -25.06 7.25
C LEU A 8 10.34 -25.67 8.64
N ASN A 9 9.24 -25.71 9.40
CA ASN A 9 9.20 -26.46 10.64
C ASN A 9 9.56 -27.92 10.40
N GLY A 10 10.27 -28.56 11.34
CA GLY A 10 10.77 -29.93 11.19
C GLY A 10 12.09 -30.04 10.43
N ASN A 11 12.85 -28.95 10.32
CA ASN A 11 14.19 -28.88 9.69
C ASN A 11 14.23 -29.25 8.18
N ARG A 12 13.09 -29.22 7.49
CA ARG A 12 13.06 -29.35 6.03
C ARG A 12 13.56 -28.06 5.40
N GLU A 13 14.52 -28.16 4.52
CA GLU A 13 15.15 -27.04 3.84
C GLU A 13 14.96 -27.17 2.33
N PHE A 14 14.61 -26.08 1.67
CA PHE A 14 14.33 -26.01 0.25
C PHE A 14 15.12 -24.88 -0.38
N ARG A 15 15.57 -25.09 -1.62
CA ARG A 15 16.09 -23.99 -2.42
C ARG A 15 14.93 -23.14 -2.92
N GLY A 16 14.96 -21.86 -2.59
CA GLY A 16 13.99 -20.88 -3.07
C GLY A 16 14.42 -20.26 -4.39
N ARG A 17 13.48 -20.09 -5.32
CA ARG A 17 13.67 -19.34 -6.56
C ARG A 17 12.82 -18.09 -6.52
N VAL A 18 13.42 -16.92 -6.77
CA VAL A 18 12.68 -15.66 -6.90
C VAL A 18 11.87 -15.71 -8.20
N ILE A 19 10.55 -15.52 -8.08
CA ILE A 19 9.63 -15.36 -9.21
C ILE A 19 9.63 -13.91 -9.68
N GLY A 20 9.71 -12.97 -8.72
CA GLY A 20 9.78 -11.55 -8.99
C GLY A 20 9.82 -10.74 -7.70
N THR A 21 10.17 -9.48 -7.82
CA THR A 21 10.27 -8.54 -6.70
C THR A 21 9.54 -7.25 -7.02
N ASP A 22 9.08 -6.57 -5.98
CA ASP A 22 8.51 -5.23 -6.08
C ASP A 22 9.13 -4.30 -5.04
N PRO A 23 10.19 -3.57 -5.39
CA PRO A 23 10.85 -2.65 -4.47
C PRO A 23 9.94 -1.53 -3.95
N SER A 24 8.89 -1.17 -4.70
CA SER A 24 7.98 -0.09 -4.31
C SER A 24 7.01 -0.47 -3.19
N THR A 25 6.85 -1.75 -2.89
CA THR A 25 6.06 -2.28 -1.75
C THR A 25 6.90 -3.14 -0.83
N ASP A 26 8.19 -3.33 -1.10
CA ASP A 26 9.11 -4.23 -0.36
C ASP A 26 8.61 -5.68 -0.31
N LEU A 27 8.03 -6.17 -1.40
CA LEU A 27 7.53 -7.54 -1.53
C LEU A 27 8.37 -8.34 -2.53
N ALA A 28 8.55 -9.61 -2.23
CA ALA A 28 9.14 -10.59 -3.15
C ALA A 28 8.29 -11.86 -3.16
N LEU A 29 8.13 -12.47 -4.34
CA LEU A 29 7.51 -13.76 -4.51
C LEU A 29 8.58 -14.83 -4.73
N ILE A 30 8.60 -15.83 -3.85
CA ILE A 30 9.56 -16.94 -3.88
C ILE A 30 8.80 -18.23 -4.12
N LYS A 31 9.33 -19.08 -4.99
CA LYS A 31 8.84 -20.45 -5.25
C LYS A 31 9.82 -21.46 -4.65
N ILE A 32 9.28 -22.44 -3.94
CA ILE A 32 9.99 -23.68 -3.58
C ILE A 32 9.32 -24.87 -4.25
N GLU A 33 10.08 -25.90 -4.52
CA GLU A 33 9.56 -27.18 -5.04
C GLU A 33 9.51 -28.19 -3.90
N SER A 34 8.38 -28.86 -3.74
CA SER A 34 8.15 -29.89 -2.71
C SER A 34 7.30 -31.01 -3.31
N ASP A 35 7.66 -32.25 -3.02
CA ASP A 35 6.88 -33.42 -3.38
C ASP A 35 5.65 -33.60 -2.47
N ASP A 36 5.67 -32.96 -1.30
CA ASP A 36 4.58 -32.97 -0.33
C ASP A 36 3.70 -31.73 -0.48
N ASP A 37 2.41 -31.88 -0.17
CA ASP A 37 1.52 -30.74 0.03
C ASP A 37 1.96 -29.95 1.27
N LEU A 38 2.20 -28.65 1.06
CA LEU A 38 2.59 -27.75 2.14
C LEU A 38 1.36 -27.08 2.75
N PRO A 39 1.30 -26.93 4.08
CA PRO A 39 0.21 -26.20 4.72
C PRO A 39 0.23 -24.75 4.29
N THR A 40 -0.96 -24.23 3.97
CA THR A 40 -1.16 -22.85 3.54
C THR A 40 -2.01 -22.07 4.53
N ILE A 41 -1.77 -20.77 4.61
CA ILE A 41 -2.61 -19.85 5.38
C ILE A 41 -3.73 -19.28 4.48
N PRO A 42 -5.00 -19.24 4.92
CA PRO A 42 -6.05 -18.56 4.18
C PRO A 42 -5.77 -17.05 4.13
N VAL A 43 -5.93 -16.47 2.95
CA VAL A 43 -5.76 -15.02 2.75
C VAL A 43 -7.08 -14.32 3.08
N GLY A 44 -7.06 -13.47 4.10
CA GLY A 44 -8.16 -12.62 4.50
C GLY A 44 -8.16 -11.27 3.77
N ASP A 45 -9.25 -10.53 3.92
CA ASP A 45 -9.42 -9.20 3.35
C ASP A 45 -9.05 -8.12 4.38
N SER A 46 -7.88 -7.47 4.18
CA SER A 46 -7.41 -6.40 5.05
C SER A 46 -8.29 -5.14 5.02
N GLU A 47 -9.15 -4.97 4.01
CA GLU A 47 -10.05 -3.82 3.97
C GLU A 47 -11.17 -3.91 4.99
N THR A 48 -11.58 -5.13 5.33
CA THR A 48 -12.62 -5.38 6.33
C THR A 48 -12.14 -5.20 7.77
N LEU A 49 -10.82 -5.16 8.01
CA LEU A 49 -10.25 -4.91 9.33
C LEU A 49 -10.69 -3.55 9.88
N LYS A 50 -10.99 -3.52 11.17
CA LYS A 50 -11.33 -2.31 11.92
C LYS A 50 -10.26 -1.99 12.95
N VAL A 51 -10.06 -0.71 13.22
CA VAL A 51 -9.22 -0.25 14.33
C VAL A 51 -9.79 -0.84 15.63
N GLY A 52 -8.90 -1.39 16.48
CA GLY A 52 -9.24 -2.09 17.70
C GLY A 52 -9.39 -3.62 17.55
N GLU A 53 -9.43 -4.17 16.35
CA GLU A 53 -9.47 -5.63 16.14
C GLU A 53 -8.13 -6.28 16.50
N TRP A 54 -8.20 -7.47 17.13
CA TRP A 54 -7.03 -8.26 17.48
C TRP A 54 -6.30 -8.79 16.26
N VAL A 55 -4.98 -8.68 16.32
CA VAL A 55 -4.07 -9.26 15.33
C VAL A 55 -2.87 -9.91 16.01
N LEU A 56 -2.28 -10.90 15.33
CA LEU A 56 -1.08 -11.60 15.76
C LEU A 56 0.00 -11.40 14.70
N ALA A 57 1.18 -10.94 15.09
CA ALA A 57 2.35 -10.89 14.23
C ALA A 57 3.18 -12.15 14.44
N VAL A 58 3.34 -12.94 13.38
CA VAL A 58 4.05 -14.23 13.38
C VAL A 58 5.37 -14.07 12.65
N GLY A 59 6.44 -14.63 13.18
CA GLY A 59 7.75 -14.62 12.54
C GLY A 59 8.69 -15.66 13.15
N ASN A 60 9.93 -15.67 12.67
CA ASN A 60 10.97 -16.59 13.16
C ASN A 60 12.28 -15.82 13.45
N PRO A 61 12.28 -14.96 14.48
CA PRO A 61 13.46 -14.19 14.83
C PRO A 61 14.60 -15.12 15.30
N PHE A 62 15.83 -14.78 14.92
CA PHE A 62 17.07 -15.43 15.38
C PHE A 62 17.17 -16.94 15.09
N ASN A 63 16.47 -17.46 14.08
CA ASN A 63 16.43 -18.90 13.77
C ASN A 63 15.94 -19.78 14.96
N LEU A 64 15.21 -19.16 15.89
CA LEU A 64 14.49 -19.81 16.98
C LEU A 64 13.15 -20.30 16.45
N ASN A 65 12.44 -21.11 17.23
CA ASN A 65 11.07 -21.53 16.87
C ASN A 65 10.17 -20.32 16.61
N SER A 66 9.14 -20.52 15.77
CA SER A 66 8.17 -19.47 15.43
C SER A 66 7.73 -18.66 16.66
N THR A 67 7.84 -17.36 16.57
CA THR A 67 7.48 -16.42 17.63
C THR A 67 6.20 -15.69 17.22
N VAL A 68 5.31 -15.52 18.17
CA VAL A 68 4.04 -14.81 17.97
C VAL A 68 3.95 -13.67 18.97
N THR A 69 3.63 -12.48 18.49
CA THR A 69 3.26 -11.33 19.32
C THR A 69 1.83 -10.94 19.03
N ALA A 70 1.11 -10.44 20.05
CA ALA A 70 -0.30 -10.07 19.95
C ALA A 70 -0.48 -8.57 20.16
N GLY A 71 -1.43 -7.99 19.48
CA GLY A 71 -1.83 -6.60 19.60
C GLY A 71 -3.14 -6.34 18.85
N ILE A 72 -3.40 -5.07 18.58
CA ILE A 72 -4.60 -4.64 17.85
C ILE A 72 -4.21 -3.86 16.58
N VAL A 73 -5.16 -3.70 15.69
CA VAL A 73 -5.07 -2.72 14.61
C VAL A 73 -5.15 -1.33 15.24
N SER A 74 -4.03 -0.59 15.28
CA SER A 74 -3.97 0.75 15.87
C SER A 74 -4.40 1.83 14.87
N ALA A 75 -4.11 1.63 13.57
CA ALA A 75 -4.54 2.51 12.48
C ALA A 75 -4.46 1.77 11.13
N LYS A 76 -5.03 2.38 10.10
CA LYS A 76 -4.95 1.93 8.70
C LYS A 76 -4.49 3.08 7.83
N ALA A 77 -4.06 2.78 6.60
CA ALA A 77 -3.63 3.75 5.59
C ALA A 77 -2.54 4.71 6.11
N ARG A 78 -1.53 4.17 6.83
CA ARG A 78 -0.41 4.97 7.31
C ARG A 78 0.65 5.13 6.24
N THR A 79 1.08 6.38 6.04
CA THR A 79 2.23 6.77 5.22
C THR A 79 3.38 7.15 6.16
N LEU A 80 4.57 6.65 5.89
CA LEU A 80 5.75 6.87 6.73
C LEU A 80 6.85 7.66 6.00
N GLY A 81 6.74 7.81 4.67
CA GLY A 81 7.73 8.46 3.82
C GLY A 81 9.04 7.66 3.68
N VAL A 82 8.98 6.35 3.87
CA VAL A 82 10.16 5.47 3.81
C VAL A 82 10.47 4.97 2.42
N TYR A 83 9.46 4.86 1.56
CA TYR A 83 9.62 4.48 0.16
C TYR A 83 9.53 5.70 -0.75
N ASN A 84 10.65 6.11 -1.30
CA ASN A 84 10.74 7.29 -2.17
C ASN A 84 9.90 7.06 -3.46
N GLY A 85 8.65 7.54 -3.46
CA GLY A 85 7.68 7.31 -4.54
C GLY A 85 7.01 5.94 -4.54
N GLY A 86 7.23 5.11 -3.51
CA GLY A 86 6.57 3.81 -3.32
C GLY A 86 5.12 3.92 -2.83
N ILE A 87 4.46 2.79 -2.78
CA ILE A 87 3.09 2.70 -2.26
C ILE A 87 3.15 2.47 -0.76
N GLU A 88 2.69 3.44 -0.01
CA GLU A 88 2.63 3.40 1.44
C GLU A 88 1.18 3.49 1.91
N SER A 89 0.62 2.36 2.30
CA SER A 89 -0.68 2.27 2.98
C SER A 89 -0.61 1.14 3.98
N PHE A 90 0.09 1.40 5.11
CA PHE A 90 0.36 0.37 6.09
C PHE A 90 -0.79 0.19 7.09
N ILE A 91 -0.97 -1.06 7.54
CA ILE A 91 -1.65 -1.36 8.79
C ILE A 91 -0.69 -1.06 9.92
N GLN A 92 -1.07 -0.20 10.86
CA GLN A 92 -0.35 0.03 12.11
C GLN A 92 -0.89 -0.88 13.19
N THR A 93 -0.02 -1.49 13.99
CA THR A 93 -0.36 -2.35 15.13
C THR A 93 0.57 -2.10 16.30
N ASP A 94 0.12 -2.38 17.51
CA ASP A 94 0.94 -2.43 18.71
C ASP A 94 1.45 -3.85 19.02
N ALA A 95 1.12 -4.86 18.20
CA ALA A 95 1.83 -6.13 18.19
C ALA A 95 3.32 -5.88 17.91
N ALA A 96 4.21 -6.40 18.74
CA ALA A 96 5.63 -6.13 18.61
C ALA A 96 6.20 -6.70 17.31
N ILE A 97 6.64 -5.81 16.41
CA ILE A 97 7.35 -6.13 15.17
C ILE A 97 8.81 -5.71 15.34
N ASN A 98 9.72 -6.68 15.28
CA ASN A 98 11.15 -6.51 15.44
C ASN A 98 11.89 -7.18 14.28
N GLN A 99 13.20 -6.97 14.21
CA GLN A 99 14.06 -7.70 13.30
C GLN A 99 13.89 -9.21 13.54
N GLY A 100 13.51 -9.95 12.48
CA GLY A 100 13.27 -11.40 12.50
C GLY A 100 11.80 -11.82 12.36
N ASN A 101 10.80 -10.94 12.62
CA ASN A 101 9.43 -11.21 12.21
C ASN A 101 8.97 -10.36 11.00
N SER A 102 9.84 -9.50 10.47
CA SER A 102 9.65 -8.84 9.18
C SER A 102 9.57 -9.87 8.05
N GLY A 103 8.63 -9.70 7.13
CA GLY A 103 8.29 -10.67 6.09
C GLY A 103 7.36 -11.79 6.58
N GLY A 104 7.13 -11.91 7.88
CA GLY A 104 6.18 -12.85 8.47
C GLY A 104 4.72 -12.37 8.37
N ALA A 105 3.81 -13.23 8.78
CA ALA A 105 2.38 -12.98 8.68
C ALA A 105 1.85 -12.07 9.79
N LEU A 106 1.00 -11.10 9.42
CA LEU A 106 0.03 -10.50 10.32
C LEU A 106 -1.32 -11.21 10.10
N VAL A 107 -1.87 -11.84 11.15
CA VAL A 107 -3.11 -12.61 11.06
C VAL A 107 -4.19 -12.02 11.95
N ASN A 108 -5.45 -12.16 11.55
CA ASN A 108 -6.60 -11.78 12.37
C ASN A 108 -6.96 -12.89 13.37
N ALA A 109 -7.99 -12.66 14.20
CA ALA A 109 -8.47 -13.62 15.19
C ALA A 109 -9.06 -14.91 14.59
N LYS A 110 -9.31 -14.96 13.29
CA LYS A 110 -9.75 -16.17 12.58
C LYS A 110 -8.58 -17.00 12.02
N GLY A 111 -7.34 -16.52 12.17
CA GLY A 111 -6.14 -17.14 11.57
C GLY A 111 -5.97 -16.83 10.09
N GLU A 112 -6.65 -15.84 9.54
CA GLU A 112 -6.52 -15.40 8.16
C GLU A 112 -5.37 -14.39 8.03
N LEU A 113 -4.55 -14.50 6.98
CA LEU A 113 -3.50 -13.53 6.64
C LEU A 113 -4.15 -12.19 6.26
N VAL A 114 -3.82 -11.12 6.97
CA VAL A 114 -4.33 -9.77 6.70
C VAL A 114 -3.22 -8.77 6.36
N GLY A 115 -1.96 -9.15 6.56
CA GLY A 115 -0.81 -8.34 6.18
C GLY A 115 0.51 -9.09 6.24
N ILE A 116 1.55 -8.48 5.69
CA ILE A 116 2.94 -8.92 5.80
C ILE A 116 3.67 -7.94 6.71
N ASN A 117 4.23 -8.44 7.81
CA ASN A 117 4.95 -7.62 8.78
C ASN A 117 6.15 -6.93 8.13
N SER A 118 6.35 -5.65 8.42
CA SER A 118 7.46 -4.87 7.89
C SER A 118 8.15 -4.08 8.99
N VAL A 119 9.46 -4.22 9.12
CA VAL A 119 10.30 -3.45 10.06
C VAL A 119 10.73 -2.16 9.36
N LEU A 120 9.86 -1.18 9.35
CA LEU A 120 10.04 -0.01 8.48
C LEU A 120 10.65 1.20 9.14
N SER A 121 10.69 1.34 10.41
CA SER A 121 11.24 2.58 10.98
C SER A 121 11.26 2.60 12.49
N SER A 122 12.28 1.99 13.04
CA SER A 122 12.76 2.44 14.35
C SER A 122 14.13 3.06 14.13
N PRO A 123 14.41 4.27 14.60
CA PRO A 123 15.75 4.85 14.55
C PRO A 123 16.81 3.96 15.23
N THR A 124 16.36 3.05 16.09
CA THR A 124 17.21 2.10 16.83
C THR A 124 17.12 0.66 16.32
N GLY A 125 16.24 0.37 15.33
CA GLY A 125 15.94 -0.99 14.88
C GLY A 125 15.14 -1.84 15.87
N ALA A 126 14.69 -1.25 16.99
CA ALA A 126 13.89 -1.92 18.01
C ALA A 126 12.43 -1.43 18.03
N TYR A 127 11.53 -2.26 18.51
CA TYR A 127 10.12 -1.92 18.70
C TYR A 127 9.95 -0.69 19.61
N ALA A 128 9.24 0.30 19.13
CA ALA A 128 9.03 1.58 19.82
C ALA A 128 7.54 1.83 20.19
N GLY A 129 6.76 0.75 20.37
CA GLY A 129 5.34 0.83 20.73
C GLY A 129 4.39 0.71 19.53
N TYR A 130 4.89 0.60 18.30
CA TYR A 130 4.10 0.38 17.09
C TYR A 130 4.89 -0.37 16.03
N GLY A 131 4.18 -1.17 15.27
CA GLY A 131 4.68 -1.90 14.12
C GLY A 131 3.82 -1.63 12.90
N PHE A 132 4.29 -2.05 11.73
CA PHE A 132 3.62 -1.82 10.46
C PHE A 132 3.55 -3.12 9.67
N ALA A 133 2.49 -3.26 8.87
CA ALA A 133 2.34 -4.39 7.96
C ALA A 133 1.78 -3.91 6.62
N ILE A 134 2.25 -4.53 5.53
CA ILE A 134 1.74 -4.34 4.18
C ILE A 134 0.40 -5.08 4.10
N PRO A 135 -0.73 -4.43 3.77
CA PRO A 135 -2.04 -5.07 3.77
C PRO A 135 -2.20 -6.10 2.64
N THR A 136 -3.02 -7.12 2.86
CA THR A 136 -3.31 -8.14 1.83
C THR A 136 -3.99 -7.55 0.60
N SER A 137 -4.71 -6.44 0.71
CA SER A 137 -5.27 -5.71 -0.43
C SER A 137 -4.22 -5.30 -1.47
N ILE A 138 -3.00 -4.95 -1.02
CA ILE A 138 -1.86 -4.65 -1.88
C ILE A 138 -1.14 -5.94 -2.29
N MET A 139 -0.82 -6.79 -1.31
CA MET A 139 -0.07 -8.04 -1.52
C MET A 139 -0.69 -8.92 -2.60
N THR A 140 -2.00 -9.11 -2.57
CA THR A 140 -2.71 -10.04 -3.49
C THR A 140 -2.50 -9.64 -4.96
N LYS A 141 -2.60 -8.35 -5.26
CA LYS A 141 -2.39 -7.84 -6.62
C LYS A 141 -0.92 -7.95 -7.03
N VAL A 142 0.01 -7.61 -6.14
CA VAL A 142 1.45 -7.74 -6.39
C VAL A 142 1.81 -9.19 -6.74
N VAL A 143 1.36 -10.15 -5.92
CA VAL A 143 1.60 -11.57 -6.16
C VAL A 143 0.98 -12.04 -7.48
N ALA A 144 -0.24 -11.63 -7.80
CA ALA A 144 -0.90 -11.98 -9.06
C ALA A 144 -0.12 -11.46 -10.28
N ASP A 145 0.35 -10.22 -10.21
CA ASP A 145 1.13 -9.61 -11.30
C ASP A 145 2.50 -10.27 -11.46
N LEU A 146 3.21 -10.51 -10.36
CA LEU A 146 4.52 -11.19 -10.40
C LEU A 146 4.40 -12.61 -11.00
N LYS A 147 3.32 -13.34 -10.66
CA LYS A 147 3.04 -14.67 -11.25
C LYS A 147 2.74 -14.60 -12.74
N GLN A 148 2.00 -13.59 -13.18
CA GLN A 148 1.47 -13.53 -14.54
C GLN A 148 2.40 -12.79 -15.52
N TYR A 149 3.12 -11.79 -15.03
CA TYR A 149 3.88 -10.86 -15.87
C TYR A 149 5.36 -10.76 -15.51
N GLY A 150 5.79 -11.34 -14.39
CA GLY A 150 7.15 -11.19 -13.83
C GLY A 150 7.40 -9.82 -13.18
N THR A 151 6.56 -8.85 -13.46
CA THR A 151 6.67 -7.48 -12.93
C THR A 151 5.31 -6.93 -12.55
N VAL A 152 5.28 -6.05 -11.55
CA VAL A 152 4.03 -5.45 -11.08
C VAL A 152 3.52 -4.38 -12.04
N GLN A 153 2.26 -4.45 -12.38
CA GLN A 153 1.59 -3.49 -13.27
C GLN A 153 1.12 -2.29 -12.46
N ARG A 154 1.78 -1.15 -12.60
CA ARG A 154 1.44 0.08 -11.88
C ARG A 154 0.53 0.97 -12.71
N ALA A 155 -0.70 1.14 -12.22
CA ALA A 155 -1.63 2.14 -12.75
C ALA A 155 -1.47 3.43 -11.94
N LEU A 156 -1.31 4.55 -12.63
CA LEU A 156 -1.09 5.86 -12.04
C LEU A 156 -2.19 6.83 -12.50
N LEU A 157 -2.61 7.71 -11.60
CA LEU A 157 -3.52 8.80 -11.97
C LEU A 157 -2.78 9.93 -12.70
N GLY A 158 -1.49 10.09 -12.44
CA GLY A 158 -0.68 11.13 -13.08
C GLY A 158 -0.95 12.52 -12.52
N ILE A 159 -0.97 12.64 -11.21
CA ILE A 159 -1.09 13.92 -10.47
C ILE A 159 0.05 14.06 -9.46
N LYS A 160 0.39 15.31 -9.13
CA LYS A 160 1.07 15.66 -7.89
C LYS A 160 0.07 16.34 -6.98
N GLY A 161 -0.01 15.88 -5.75
CA GLY A 161 -1.04 16.36 -4.81
C GLY A 161 -0.54 16.42 -3.38
N ALA A 162 -1.39 16.91 -2.52
CA ALA A 162 -1.18 16.93 -1.08
C ALA A 162 -2.45 16.44 -0.38
N SER A 163 -2.27 15.70 0.72
CA SER A 163 -3.38 15.34 1.59
C SER A 163 -3.91 16.60 2.26
N LEU A 164 -5.20 16.85 2.14
CA LEU A 164 -5.90 17.87 2.92
C LEU A 164 -6.49 17.22 4.16
N SER A 165 -6.45 17.93 5.27
CA SER A 165 -7.18 17.55 6.46
C SER A 165 -7.63 18.80 7.21
N SER A 166 -8.85 18.77 7.69
CA SER A 166 -9.37 19.80 8.59
C SER A 166 -8.97 19.56 10.05
N SER A 167 -8.23 18.49 10.35
CA SER A 167 -7.78 18.16 11.70
C SER A 167 -6.90 19.27 12.28
N ILE A 168 -7.16 19.61 13.54
CA ILE A 168 -6.40 20.60 14.29
C ILE A 168 -5.01 20.07 14.67
N MET A 169 -4.83 18.76 14.69
CA MET A 169 -3.62 18.07 15.16
C MET A 169 -2.57 17.86 14.07
N GLU A 170 -2.88 18.19 12.83
CA GLU A 170 -1.94 18.05 11.72
C GLU A 170 -1.06 19.29 11.55
N ASP A 171 0.02 19.10 10.78
CA ASP A 171 1.01 20.13 10.50
C ASP A 171 0.34 21.40 9.95
N GLN A 172 0.50 22.50 10.69
CA GLN A 172 0.00 23.83 10.37
C GLN A 172 1.07 24.67 9.65
N SER A 173 2.16 24.04 9.18
CA SER A 173 3.21 24.75 8.45
C SER A 173 2.66 25.44 7.20
N PRO A 174 3.07 26.69 6.94
CA PRO A 174 2.69 27.38 5.72
C PRO A 174 3.17 26.63 4.48
N ILE A 175 2.28 26.48 3.49
CA ILE A 175 2.58 25.86 2.19
C ILE A 175 3.02 26.90 1.14
N ASP A 176 2.90 28.18 1.46
CA ASP A 176 3.27 29.30 0.60
C ASP A 176 3.77 30.51 1.41
N LYS A 177 4.25 31.54 0.69
CA LYS A 177 4.76 32.78 1.29
C LYS A 177 3.69 33.64 1.95
N SER A 178 2.41 33.40 1.68
CA SER A 178 1.28 34.13 2.28
C SER A 178 0.89 33.59 3.66
N GLY A 179 1.50 32.45 4.08
CA GLY A 179 1.18 31.79 5.33
C GLY A 179 -0.02 30.84 5.26
N THR A 180 -0.51 30.53 4.05
CA THR A 180 -1.63 29.60 3.83
C THR A 180 -1.23 28.21 4.29
N THR A 181 -2.13 27.51 4.98
CA THR A 181 -1.94 26.14 5.43
C THR A 181 -2.79 25.16 4.62
N LEU A 182 -2.49 23.84 4.71
CA LEU A 182 -3.35 22.80 4.10
C LEU A 182 -4.78 22.83 4.68
N ARG A 183 -4.92 23.20 5.95
CA ARG A 183 -6.22 23.38 6.59
C ARG A 183 -7.02 24.54 5.99
N ASP A 184 -6.36 25.64 5.67
CA ASP A 184 -7.02 26.78 5.03
C ASP A 184 -7.51 26.41 3.63
N LYS A 185 -6.71 25.63 2.89
CA LYS A 185 -7.11 25.08 1.59
C LYS A 185 -8.30 24.12 1.72
N ALA A 186 -8.34 23.24 2.71
CA ALA A 186 -9.49 22.37 2.95
C ALA A 186 -10.77 23.18 3.16
N LYS A 187 -10.72 24.25 3.96
CA LYS A 187 -11.85 25.18 4.17
C LYS A 187 -12.25 25.92 2.89
N GLU A 188 -11.26 26.39 2.13
CA GLU A 188 -11.48 27.10 0.85
C GLU A 188 -12.24 26.18 -0.13
N PHE A 189 -11.82 24.94 -0.26
CA PHE A 189 -12.46 23.94 -1.13
C PHE A 189 -13.76 23.37 -0.56
N GLY A 190 -14.05 23.61 0.73
CA GLY A 190 -15.26 23.12 1.40
C GLY A 190 -15.24 21.63 1.68
N VAL A 191 -14.06 21.07 1.92
CA VAL A 191 -13.86 19.63 2.24
C VAL A 191 -13.33 19.45 3.65
N VAL A 192 -13.57 18.27 4.22
CA VAL A 192 -13.00 17.85 5.52
C VAL A 192 -11.62 17.24 5.32
N ASP A 193 -11.48 16.43 4.27
CA ASP A 193 -10.27 15.69 3.90
C ASP A 193 -10.28 15.39 2.39
N GLY A 194 -9.21 14.79 1.90
CA GLY A 194 -9.07 14.39 0.50
C GLY A 194 -7.67 14.67 -0.05
N VAL A 195 -7.49 14.51 -1.35
CA VAL A 195 -6.24 14.78 -2.05
C VAL A 195 -6.40 15.97 -2.99
N TRP A 196 -5.76 17.06 -2.65
CA TRP A 196 -5.71 18.26 -3.47
C TRP A 196 -4.77 18.07 -4.66
N VAL A 197 -5.28 18.25 -5.87
CA VAL A 197 -4.52 18.18 -7.13
C VAL A 197 -3.78 19.52 -7.32
N ARG A 198 -2.44 19.47 -7.18
CA ARG A 198 -1.57 20.65 -7.35
C ARG A 198 -0.98 20.76 -8.75
N GLU A 199 -0.78 19.60 -9.39
CA GLU A 199 -0.19 19.51 -10.72
C GLU A 199 -0.72 18.28 -11.44
N ILE A 200 -0.93 18.39 -12.73
CA ILE A 200 -1.26 17.25 -13.61
C ILE A 200 -0.01 16.91 -14.41
N VAL A 201 0.39 15.65 -14.37
CA VAL A 201 1.56 15.15 -15.10
C VAL A 201 1.21 15.01 -16.57
N ASP A 202 2.04 15.57 -17.45
CA ASP A 202 1.88 15.43 -18.89
C ASP A 202 1.83 13.96 -19.31
N ASN A 203 0.91 13.62 -20.22
CA ASN A 203 0.63 12.26 -20.66
C ASN A 203 0.11 11.30 -19.56
N GLY A 204 -0.08 11.75 -18.31
CA GLY A 204 -0.73 10.96 -17.26
C GLY A 204 -2.19 10.66 -17.56
N SER A 205 -2.81 9.82 -16.73
CA SER A 205 -4.24 9.48 -16.88
C SER A 205 -5.13 10.69 -16.70
N ALA A 206 -4.85 11.55 -15.72
CA ALA A 206 -5.60 12.77 -15.43
C ALA A 206 -5.55 13.79 -16.56
N ALA A 207 -4.44 13.87 -17.31
CA ALA A 207 -4.30 14.80 -18.43
C ALA A 207 -5.27 14.52 -19.59
N GLY A 208 -5.74 13.28 -19.72
CA GLY A 208 -6.75 12.88 -20.72
C GLY A 208 -8.18 12.88 -20.21
N ALA A 209 -8.40 13.31 -18.97
CA ALA A 209 -9.69 13.31 -18.30
C ALA A 209 -10.09 14.72 -17.83
N ASP A 210 -11.35 14.91 -17.41
CA ASP A 210 -11.79 16.21 -16.82
C ASP A 210 -11.38 16.33 -15.34
N ILE A 211 -10.08 16.15 -15.06
CA ILE A 211 -9.44 16.47 -13.78
C ILE A 211 -8.60 17.73 -13.96
N LYS A 212 -8.65 18.65 -13.01
CA LYS A 212 -7.97 19.97 -13.07
C LYS A 212 -7.17 20.22 -11.81
N VAL A 213 -6.22 21.14 -11.93
CA VAL A 213 -5.57 21.75 -10.75
C VAL A 213 -6.65 22.39 -9.89
N ASP A 214 -6.49 22.31 -8.59
CA ASP A 214 -7.42 22.74 -7.54
C ASP A 214 -8.66 21.84 -7.36
N ASP A 215 -8.79 20.72 -8.06
CA ASP A 215 -9.71 19.68 -7.66
C ASP A 215 -9.26 19.00 -6.37
N VAL A 216 -10.21 18.52 -5.57
CA VAL A 216 -9.93 17.67 -4.41
C VAL A 216 -10.54 16.31 -4.62
N ILE A 217 -9.69 15.28 -4.75
CA ILE A 217 -10.14 13.89 -4.91
C ILE A 217 -10.61 13.38 -3.54
N VAL A 218 -11.85 12.91 -3.49
CA VAL A 218 -12.52 12.41 -2.27
C VAL A 218 -12.97 10.95 -2.41
N GLY A 219 -12.77 10.34 -3.58
CA GLY A 219 -13.08 8.93 -3.81
C GLY A 219 -12.53 8.40 -5.12
N LEU A 220 -12.33 7.08 -5.16
CA LEU A 220 -12.03 6.32 -6.37
C LEU A 220 -12.90 5.08 -6.37
N ASP A 221 -13.72 4.94 -7.40
CA ASP A 221 -14.80 3.94 -7.49
C ASP A 221 -15.69 3.98 -6.23
N ASN A 222 -15.75 2.88 -5.49
CA ASN A 222 -16.54 2.78 -4.26
C ASN A 222 -15.74 3.09 -2.99
N LYS A 223 -14.43 3.37 -3.11
CA LYS A 223 -13.56 3.68 -1.97
C LYS A 223 -13.53 5.18 -1.71
N LYS A 224 -13.77 5.59 -0.46
CA LYS A 224 -13.50 6.95 -0.02
C LYS A 224 -12.00 7.19 0.05
N VAL A 225 -11.58 8.40 -0.27
CA VAL A 225 -10.19 8.85 -0.25
C VAL A 225 -10.09 10.03 0.72
N HIS A 226 -9.48 9.80 1.88
CA HIS A 226 -9.27 10.81 2.91
C HIS A 226 -7.88 11.45 2.80
N ASN A 227 -6.92 10.74 2.22
CA ASN A 227 -5.53 11.16 2.10
C ASN A 227 -4.86 10.49 0.90
N PHE A 228 -3.58 10.82 0.69
CA PHE A 228 -2.81 10.29 -0.44
C PHE A 228 -2.57 8.77 -0.34
N ALA A 229 -2.45 8.23 0.89
CA ALA A 229 -2.29 6.78 1.08
C ALA A 229 -3.54 6.00 0.67
N ASP A 230 -4.74 6.49 1.00
CA ASP A 230 -6.00 5.90 0.54
C ASP A 230 -6.09 5.88 -0.99
N LEU A 231 -5.67 6.98 -1.64
CA LEU A 231 -5.65 7.06 -3.10
C LEU A 231 -4.65 6.06 -3.70
N GLN A 232 -3.43 5.98 -3.14
CA GLN A 232 -2.42 5.02 -3.59
C GLN A 232 -2.89 3.58 -3.43
N GLU A 233 -3.49 3.23 -2.29
CA GLU A 233 -4.02 1.89 -2.05
C GLU A 233 -5.17 1.56 -3.01
N ALA A 234 -6.06 2.51 -3.29
CA ALA A 234 -7.13 2.32 -4.25
C ALA A 234 -6.56 2.07 -5.66
N LEU A 235 -5.60 2.90 -6.10
CA LEU A 235 -4.94 2.75 -7.39
C LEU A 235 -4.10 1.46 -7.49
N ALA A 236 -3.50 1.01 -6.38
CA ALA A 236 -2.67 -0.20 -6.35
C ALA A 236 -3.40 -1.48 -6.77
N LYS A 237 -4.72 -1.49 -6.74
CA LYS A 237 -5.55 -2.62 -7.17
C LYS A 237 -5.76 -2.69 -8.67
N HIS A 238 -5.49 -1.59 -9.37
CA HIS A 238 -5.74 -1.44 -10.79
C HIS A 238 -4.50 -1.69 -11.64
N ARG A 239 -4.74 -1.91 -12.92
CA ARG A 239 -3.72 -2.06 -13.95
C ARG A 239 -3.85 -0.96 -15.01
N PRO A 240 -2.79 -0.68 -15.75
CA PRO A 240 -2.87 0.20 -16.94
C PRO A 240 -3.97 -0.33 -17.89
N GLY A 241 -4.84 0.58 -18.35
CA GLY A 241 -6.00 0.26 -19.17
C GLY A 241 -7.32 0.13 -18.42
N ASP A 242 -7.29 -0.06 -17.09
CA ASP A 242 -8.52 -0.09 -16.31
C ASP A 242 -9.21 1.29 -16.32
N LYS A 243 -10.53 1.26 -16.32
CA LYS A 243 -11.37 2.45 -16.17
C LYS A 243 -11.83 2.57 -14.73
N VAL A 244 -11.67 3.75 -14.15
CA VAL A 244 -12.07 4.06 -12.79
C VAL A 244 -12.92 5.32 -12.75
N THR A 245 -13.76 5.43 -11.75
CA THR A 245 -14.53 6.65 -11.47
C THR A 245 -13.86 7.42 -10.36
N VAL A 246 -13.28 8.58 -10.69
CA VAL A 246 -12.71 9.51 -9.70
C VAL A 246 -13.82 10.44 -9.23
N LYS A 247 -14.08 10.43 -7.91
CA LYS A 247 -14.97 11.39 -7.26
C LYS A 247 -14.13 12.55 -6.75
N LEU A 248 -14.50 13.75 -7.13
CA LEU A 248 -13.77 14.95 -6.77
C LEU A 248 -14.72 16.10 -6.38
N VAL A 249 -14.20 17.07 -5.66
CA VAL A 249 -14.85 18.33 -5.36
C VAL A 249 -14.18 19.43 -6.18
N ARG A 250 -14.97 20.17 -6.97
CA ARG A 250 -14.59 21.35 -7.73
C ARG A 250 -15.61 22.44 -7.48
N ASP A 251 -15.16 23.66 -7.14
CA ASP A 251 -16.04 24.78 -6.82
C ASP A 251 -17.09 24.41 -5.75
N LYS A 252 -16.68 23.67 -4.72
CA LYS A 252 -17.53 23.15 -3.63
C LYS A 252 -18.67 22.22 -4.08
N LYS A 253 -18.58 21.65 -5.26
CA LYS A 253 -19.56 20.69 -5.81
C LYS A 253 -18.89 19.37 -6.11
N GLU A 254 -19.53 18.28 -5.71
CA GLU A 254 -19.08 16.95 -6.07
C GLU A 254 -19.26 16.68 -7.58
N LYS A 255 -18.28 16.03 -8.15
CA LYS A 255 -18.27 15.54 -9.54
C LYS A 255 -17.72 14.13 -9.58
N SER A 256 -18.13 13.37 -10.59
CA SER A 256 -17.54 12.07 -10.94
C SER A 256 -16.97 12.15 -12.34
N VAL A 257 -15.73 11.69 -12.49
CA VAL A 257 -14.99 11.70 -13.75
C VAL A 257 -14.51 10.29 -14.05
N GLU A 258 -14.83 9.76 -15.22
CA GLU A 258 -14.28 8.49 -15.71
C GLU A 258 -12.85 8.72 -16.20
N VAL A 259 -11.91 7.88 -15.75
CA VAL A 259 -10.50 7.97 -16.10
C VAL A 259 -10.00 6.61 -16.55
N THR A 260 -9.37 6.54 -17.72
CA THR A 260 -8.61 5.35 -18.13
C THR A 260 -7.17 5.46 -17.58
N LEU A 261 -6.81 4.52 -16.72
CA LEU A 261 -5.52 4.52 -16.06
C LEU A 261 -4.39 4.14 -17.01
N LYS A 262 -3.23 4.78 -16.81
CA LYS A 262 -2.00 4.57 -17.58
C LYS A 262 -0.86 4.17 -16.66
N ASN A 263 0.18 3.56 -17.23
CA ASN A 263 1.44 3.29 -16.55
C ASN A 263 2.34 4.55 -16.49
N GLU A 264 3.53 4.41 -15.94
CA GLU A 264 4.53 5.49 -15.82
C GLU A 264 4.97 6.04 -17.19
N GLN A 265 4.95 5.20 -18.24
CA GLN A 265 5.25 5.61 -19.62
C GLN A 265 4.08 6.33 -20.30
N GLY A 266 2.98 6.58 -19.61
CA GLY A 266 1.79 7.26 -20.15
C GLY A 266 0.98 6.38 -21.11
N THR A 267 1.11 5.06 -21.04
CA THR A 267 0.40 4.10 -21.90
C THR A 267 -0.54 3.20 -21.08
N THR A 268 -1.49 2.57 -21.78
CA THR A 268 -2.40 1.57 -21.20
C THR A 268 -1.86 0.14 -21.34
N LYS A 269 -0.62 -0.03 -21.80
CA LYS A 269 -0.04 -1.33 -22.08
C LYS A 269 0.40 -2.04 -20.81
N ILE A 270 0.15 -3.33 -20.75
CA ILE A 270 0.74 -4.25 -19.77
C ILE A 270 2.19 -4.53 -20.17
N VAL A 271 3.08 -4.47 -19.22
CA VAL A 271 4.52 -4.76 -19.39
C VAL A 271 4.77 -6.19 -18.91
N LYS A 272 5.51 -6.98 -19.69
CA LYS A 272 6.00 -8.31 -19.28
C LYS A 272 7.51 -8.25 -19.14
N GLU A 273 8.03 -8.97 -18.15
CA GLU A 273 9.47 -9.17 -18.02
C GLU A 273 9.98 -10.05 -19.17
N ALA A 274 11.16 -9.74 -19.69
CA ALA A 274 11.75 -10.49 -20.81
C ALA A 274 12.04 -11.94 -20.36
N GLY A 275 11.47 -12.93 -21.07
CA GLY A 275 11.63 -14.36 -20.79
C GLY A 275 10.42 -15.02 -20.11
N MET A 276 9.33 -14.31 -19.88
CA MET A 276 8.02 -14.89 -19.55
C MET A 276 7.18 -15.01 -20.84
N GLU A 277 7.13 -16.22 -21.41
CA GLU A 277 6.17 -16.62 -22.45
C GLU A 277 4.89 -17.17 -21.84
#